data_dab3b83d5deae218ec414cc3c2b566cf
#
_entry.id   dab3b83d5deae218ec414cc3c2b566cf
#
_cell.length_a   1.000
_cell.length_b   1.000
_cell.length_c   1.000
_cell.angle_alpha   90.00
_cell.angle_beta   90.00
_cell.angle_gamma   90.00
#
_symmetry.space_group_name_H-M   'P 1'
#
loop_
_entity.id
_entity.type
_entity.pdbx_description
1 polymer ?
#
loop_
_entity_poly.entity_id
_entity_poly.type
_entity_poly.pdbx_seq_one_letter_code
_entity_poly.pdbx_strand_id
1 'polypeptide(L)'
;MKALSRSLPICALVGGLMLAVGGARAQALITGNDEKVWFDETGKTVNQPPGKDTVSIIDIHDPTKPRILASLPLMNTIIGPPVNLAIAPDQHLALVANSLDWVKDGEGWKGVPDNKIYVLDMTASPPVQIATVEAGKQPSGMAINRAGTLALVANRADDSVSVLSIDGKNVKSVGTVSVATQPTPAVATPPPALPAAVAIAPDGKRALVVKSGANRVGLLDIDGQKVSNAQVDGKNYDMATGLNPLNVQITPDGKLGIVNNIGGGQDGQVDTVGVIDMEANPPRVIDQVVVGDGPEGLAMSPAGGYAASLILNGTGGTPKTAFYRHEKSYVALLKIDGESVRKVGQTDVGGLAEGIAFSPDGHYLYVANFVDSDIDILRLDGDTLTKVGSFPLPGHPASMRGNTP
;
A
#
# COMPACT_ATOMS: atom_id res chain seq x y z
N MET A 1 -22.14 19.26 -85.72
CA MET A 1 -22.40 19.43 -84.33
C MET A 1 -21.42 18.51 -83.55
N LYS A 2 -20.39 19.12 -82.95
CA LYS A 2 -19.33 18.41 -82.17
C LYS A 2 -19.68 18.44 -80.73
N ALA A 3 -19.86 17.30 -80.06
CA ALA A 3 -20.03 17.14 -78.66
C ALA A 3 -18.65 17.14 -77.95
N LEU A 4 -18.39 18.05 -77.09
CA LEU A 4 -17.21 18.11 -76.24
C LEU A 4 -17.49 17.28 -74.93
N SER A 5 -16.74 16.21 -74.74
CA SER A 5 -16.67 15.48 -73.48
C SER A 5 -15.68 16.18 -72.57
N ARG A 6 -16.13 16.65 -71.42
CA ARG A 6 -15.26 17.12 -70.32
C ARG A 6 -15.00 15.98 -69.30
N SER A 7 -13.77 15.54 -69.25
CA SER A 7 -13.26 14.65 -68.18
C SER A 7 -12.89 15.45 -66.91
N LEU A 8 -13.51 15.11 -65.79
CA LEU A 8 -13.10 15.56 -64.45
C LEU A 8 -11.99 14.67 -63.88
N PRO A 9 -10.95 15.19 -63.26
CA PRO A 9 -9.99 14.38 -62.55
C PRO A 9 -10.54 13.98 -61.15
N ILE A 10 -10.51 12.68 -60.86
CA ILE A 10 -10.76 12.12 -59.54
C ILE A 10 -9.51 12.36 -58.71
N CYS A 11 -9.58 13.27 -57.72
CA CYS A 11 -8.60 13.39 -56.64
C CYS A 11 -8.85 12.26 -55.65
N ALA A 12 -7.99 11.23 -55.65
CA ALA A 12 -7.95 10.24 -54.59
C ALA A 12 -7.34 10.84 -53.33
N LEU A 13 -8.16 11.09 -52.32
CA LEU A 13 -7.71 11.41 -50.95
C LEU A 13 -7.19 10.11 -50.31
N VAL A 14 -5.87 9.97 -50.23
CA VAL A 14 -5.23 8.94 -49.38
C VAL A 14 -5.29 9.43 -47.94
N GLY A 15 -6.32 9.04 -47.24
CA GLY A 15 -6.43 9.22 -45.79
C GLY A 15 -5.43 8.29 -45.09
N GLY A 16 -4.27 8.82 -44.69
CA GLY A 16 -3.34 8.10 -43.83
C GLY A 16 -3.96 7.89 -42.45
N LEU A 17 -4.37 6.64 -42.15
CA LEU A 17 -4.74 6.21 -40.80
C LEU A 17 -3.44 6.18 -39.97
N MET A 18 -3.15 7.25 -39.25
CA MET A 18 -2.15 7.21 -38.17
C MET A 18 -2.73 6.31 -37.07
N LEU A 19 -2.36 5.05 -37.06
CA LEU A 19 -2.43 4.19 -35.90
C LEU A 19 -1.52 4.82 -34.87
N ALA A 20 -2.10 5.52 -33.89
CA ALA A 20 -1.39 5.85 -32.67
C ALA A 20 -1.03 4.50 -32.02
N VAL A 21 0.23 4.08 -32.16
CA VAL A 21 0.82 3.04 -31.35
C VAL A 21 0.89 3.63 -29.94
N GLY A 22 -0.19 3.47 -29.19
CA GLY A 22 -0.16 3.68 -27.75
C GLY A 22 0.88 2.69 -27.21
N GLY A 23 2.08 3.18 -26.90
CA GLY A 23 3.08 2.39 -26.21
C GLY A 23 2.40 1.78 -24.98
N ALA A 24 2.41 0.45 -24.87
CA ALA A 24 1.97 -0.22 -23.66
C ALA A 24 2.73 0.42 -22.49
N ARG A 25 2.02 1.12 -21.60
CA ARG A 25 2.63 1.73 -20.44
C ARG A 25 3.21 0.62 -19.58
N ALA A 26 4.42 0.80 -19.09
CA ALA A 26 5.04 -0.16 -18.19
C ALA A 26 4.12 -0.36 -16.99
N GLN A 27 3.77 -1.62 -16.71
CA GLN A 27 3.07 -1.97 -15.49
C GLN A 27 4.14 -2.08 -14.41
N ALA A 28 4.07 -1.25 -13.38
CA ALA A 28 5.15 -1.14 -12.41
C ALA A 28 4.75 -1.61 -11.02
N LEU A 29 5.71 -2.28 -10.35
CA LEU A 29 5.78 -2.41 -8.91
C LEU A 29 6.88 -1.50 -8.38
N ILE A 30 6.73 -1.04 -7.14
CA ILE A 30 7.79 -0.37 -6.40
C ILE A 30 8.00 -1.12 -5.10
N THR A 31 9.27 -1.39 -4.74
CA THR A 31 9.66 -1.93 -3.43
C THR A 31 10.56 -0.95 -2.72
N GLY A 32 10.34 -0.77 -1.41
CA GLY A 32 11.31 -0.15 -0.52
C GLY A 32 12.14 -1.24 0.16
N ASN A 33 13.46 -1.18 0.05
CA ASN A 33 14.36 -2.19 0.60
C ASN A 33 15.11 -1.62 1.80
N ASP A 34 15.09 -2.32 2.93
CA ASP A 34 15.75 -1.93 4.18
C ASP A 34 16.96 -2.84 4.44
N GLU A 35 18.17 -2.26 4.43
CA GLU A 35 19.43 -2.96 4.68
C GLU A 35 19.99 -2.72 6.08
N LYS A 36 19.26 -2.00 6.94
CA LYS A 36 19.77 -1.56 8.24
C LYS A 36 19.05 -2.17 9.43
N VAL A 37 17.96 -2.91 9.22
CA VAL A 37 17.20 -3.57 10.28
C VAL A 37 17.24 -5.08 10.11
N TRP A 38 17.67 -5.78 11.15
CA TRP A 38 17.71 -7.24 11.23
C TRP A 38 17.10 -7.72 12.53
N PHE A 39 16.87 -9.01 12.65
CA PHE A 39 16.42 -9.65 13.88
C PHE A 39 17.42 -10.71 14.30
N ASP A 40 17.80 -10.68 15.59
CA ASP A 40 18.67 -11.70 16.18
C ASP A 40 17.89 -12.99 16.52
N GLU A 41 18.59 -13.98 17.06
CA GLU A 41 17.98 -15.28 17.44
C GLU A 41 16.92 -15.16 18.55
N THR A 42 16.92 -14.05 19.30
CA THR A 42 15.94 -13.77 20.35
C THR A 42 14.73 -12.97 19.82
N GLY A 43 14.71 -12.64 18.51
CA GLY A 43 13.67 -11.83 17.87
C GLY A 43 13.85 -10.33 18.10
N LYS A 44 14.95 -9.89 18.68
CA LYS A 44 15.21 -8.46 18.90
C LYS A 44 15.76 -7.81 17.64
N THR A 45 15.31 -6.59 17.39
CA THR A 45 15.82 -5.74 16.32
C THR A 45 17.30 -5.41 16.54
N VAL A 46 18.11 -5.61 15.49
CA VAL A 46 19.53 -5.23 15.42
C VAL A 46 19.68 -4.16 14.35
N ASN A 47 20.08 -2.96 14.78
CA ASN A 47 20.19 -1.81 13.92
C ASN A 47 21.62 -1.69 13.35
N GLN A 48 21.74 -1.68 12.02
CA GLN A 48 22.96 -1.53 11.26
C GLN A 48 23.19 -0.06 10.83
N PRO A 49 24.40 0.33 10.39
CA PRO A 49 24.63 1.65 9.79
C PRO A 49 23.72 1.89 8.56
N PRO A 50 23.19 3.11 8.37
CA PRO A 50 22.40 3.46 7.19
C PRO A 50 23.24 3.61 5.92
N GLY A 51 22.58 3.81 4.78
CA GLY A 51 23.21 4.19 3.50
C GLY A 51 23.27 3.09 2.45
N LYS A 52 22.59 1.95 2.69
CA LYS A 52 22.47 0.86 1.71
C LYS A 52 21.03 0.62 1.24
N ASP A 53 20.08 1.32 1.84
CA ASP A 53 18.67 1.19 1.47
C ASP A 53 18.45 1.64 0.04
N THR A 54 17.47 1.02 -0.61
CA THR A 54 17.09 1.36 -1.98
C THR A 54 15.58 1.35 -2.15
N VAL A 55 15.12 2.02 -3.20
CA VAL A 55 13.78 1.86 -3.76
C VAL A 55 13.94 1.28 -5.16
N SER A 56 13.42 0.08 -5.38
CA SER A 56 13.47 -0.58 -6.68
C SER A 56 12.15 -0.39 -7.44
N ILE A 57 12.26 -0.01 -8.71
CA ILE A 57 11.14 0.12 -9.64
C ILE A 57 11.24 -1.03 -10.61
N ILE A 58 10.16 -1.82 -10.69
CA ILE A 58 10.15 -3.13 -11.33
C ILE A 58 9.05 -3.14 -12.40
N ASP A 59 9.42 -3.48 -13.63
CA ASP A 59 8.49 -3.72 -14.74
C ASP A 59 7.90 -5.13 -14.63
N ILE A 60 6.58 -5.22 -14.67
CA ILE A 60 5.80 -6.46 -14.66
C ILE A 60 4.94 -6.62 -15.91
N HIS A 61 5.34 -6.01 -17.04
CA HIS A 61 4.61 -6.17 -18.31
C HIS A 61 4.49 -7.65 -18.72
N ASP A 62 5.56 -8.44 -18.55
CA ASP A 62 5.47 -9.91 -18.47
C ASP A 62 5.35 -10.29 -16.99
N PRO A 63 4.16 -10.66 -16.51
CA PRO A 63 3.92 -10.88 -15.09
C PRO A 63 4.75 -12.01 -14.50
N THR A 64 5.26 -12.93 -15.34
CA THR A 64 6.09 -14.08 -14.91
C THR A 64 7.58 -13.80 -15.02
N LYS A 65 7.98 -12.67 -15.64
CA LYS A 65 9.39 -12.27 -15.85
C LYS A 65 9.62 -10.81 -15.49
N PRO A 66 9.44 -10.43 -14.21
CA PRO A 66 9.73 -9.07 -13.77
C PRO A 66 11.18 -8.67 -14.07
N ARG A 67 11.39 -7.36 -14.23
CA ARG A 67 12.75 -6.81 -14.41
C ARG A 67 12.89 -5.48 -13.70
N ILE A 68 14.04 -5.23 -13.08
CA ILE A 68 14.34 -3.95 -12.45
C ILE A 68 14.57 -2.88 -13.53
N LEU A 69 13.82 -1.78 -13.47
CA LEU A 69 14.00 -0.60 -14.31
C LEU A 69 14.99 0.38 -13.69
N ALA A 70 14.91 0.54 -12.36
CA ALA A 70 15.79 1.40 -11.60
C ALA A 70 15.88 0.90 -10.14
N SER A 71 17.02 1.20 -9.49
CA SER A 71 17.21 1.06 -8.06
C SER A 71 17.79 2.36 -7.55
N LEU A 72 17.02 3.13 -6.78
CA LEU A 72 17.38 4.47 -6.31
C LEU A 72 17.90 4.38 -4.87
N PRO A 73 19.00 5.06 -4.51
CA PRO A 73 19.55 5.04 -3.16
C PRO A 73 18.70 5.92 -2.21
N LEU A 74 17.54 5.46 -1.88
CA LEU A 74 16.58 6.14 -1.02
C LEU A 74 16.37 5.33 0.25
N MET A 75 16.39 6.01 1.40
CA MET A 75 16.15 5.38 2.69
C MET A 75 14.72 4.85 2.77
N ASN A 76 14.59 3.65 3.32
CA ASN A 76 13.31 2.99 3.59
C ASN A 76 13.44 2.20 4.89
N THR A 77 12.35 1.67 5.46
CA THR A 77 12.40 0.90 6.70
C THR A 77 11.30 -0.13 6.77
N ILE A 78 11.63 -1.29 7.36
CA ILE A 78 10.66 -2.33 7.75
C ILE A 78 9.88 -1.93 9.00
N ILE A 79 10.33 -0.93 9.76
CA ILE A 79 9.64 -0.49 10.98
C ILE A 79 8.43 0.36 10.60
N GLY A 80 7.26 -0.25 10.60
CA GLY A 80 5.97 0.35 10.26
C GLY A 80 5.24 -0.45 9.20
N PRO A 81 4.02 -0.04 8.80
CA PRO A 81 3.24 -0.79 7.81
C PRO A 81 3.90 -0.76 6.43
N PRO A 82 3.85 -1.87 5.66
CA PRO A 82 4.54 -2.01 4.36
C PRO A 82 3.85 -1.25 3.22
N VAL A 83 3.30 -0.08 3.50
CA VAL A 83 2.41 0.69 2.62
C VAL A 83 2.82 2.15 2.48
N ASN A 84 4.09 2.45 2.76
CA ASN A 84 4.70 3.77 2.66
C ASN A 84 5.05 4.21 1.23
N LEU A 85 4.47 3.55 0.23
CA LEU A 85 4.66 3.77 -1.20
C LEU A 85 3.30 3.96 -1.88
N ALA A 86 3.24 4.78 -2.94
CA ALA A 86 2.07 4.87 -3.82
C ALA A 86 2.49 5.20 -5.25
N ILE A 87 1.81 4.60 -6.24
CA ILE A 87 1.96 4.89 -7.66
C ILE A 87 0.71 5.63 -8.13
N ALA A 88 0.88 6.72 -8.88
CA ALA A 88 -0.26 7.40 -9.50
C ALA A 88 -0.99 6.47 -10.48
N PRO A 89 -2.33 6.56 -10.63
CA PRO A 89 -3.11 5.66 -11.47
C PRO A 89 -2.64 5.59 -12.93
N ASP A 90 -2.13 6.69 -13.47
CA ASP A 90 -1.57 6.76 -14.83
C ASP A 90 -0.08 6.40 -14.90
N GLN A 91 0.53 6.03 -13.77
CA GLN A 91 1.93 5.60 -13.61
C GLN A 91 2.99 6.63 -14.04
N HIS A 92 2.65 7.92 -14.10
CA HIS A 92 3.65 8.94 -14.42
C HIS A 92 4.50 9.33 -13.20
N LEU A 93 3.99 9.08 -12.00
CA LEU A 93 4.55 9.53 -10.73
C LEU A 93 4.44 8.42 -9.68
N ALA A 94 5.40 8.38 -8.76
CA ALA A 94 5.27 7.64 -7.52
C ALA A 94 5.73 8.46 -6.33
N LEU A 95 5.17 8.17 -5.16
CA LEU A 95 5.52 8.76 -3.87
C LEU A 95 6.09 7.68 -2.96
N VAL A 96 7.15 8.01 -2.24
CA VAL A 96 7.82 7.12 -1.27
C VAL A 96 8.06 7.88 0.01
N ALA A 97 7.48 7.44 1.12
CA ALA A 97 7.72 8.04 2.43
C ALA A 97 8.98 7.47 3.08
N ASN A 98 9.83 8.34 3.60
CA ASN A 98 10.83 7.96 4.58
C ASN A 98 10.23 8.12 5.99
N SER A 99 9.83 7.00 6.60
CA SER A 99 9.18 7.04 7.93
C SER A 99 10.15 7.37 9.04
N LEU A 100 11.37 6.86 8.96
CA LEU A 100 12.39 7.04 9.99
C LEU A 100 13.73 7.49 9.37
N ASP A 101 14.33 8.50 9.97
CA ASP A 101 15.74 8.80 9.78
C ASP A 101 16.59 7.99 10.77
N TRP A 102 17.89 7.85 10.50
CA TRP A 102 18.78 6.97 11.26
C TRP A 102 19.90 7.78 11.90
N VAL A 103 19.94 7.82 13.23
CA VAL A 103 20.90 8.62 14.00
C VAL A 103 21.77 7.74 14.88
N LYS A 104 22.98 8.21 15.20
CA LYS A 104 23.85 7.57 16.18
C LYS A 104 23.21 7.54 17.56
N ASP A 105 23.32 6.40 18.25
CA ASP A 105 22.91 6.20 19.62
C ASP A 105 23.97 5.40 20.38
N GLY A 106 24.88 6.12 21.04
CA GLY A 106 26.11 5.54 21.56
C GLY A 106 26.98 4.93 20.45
N GLU A 107 27.32 3.65 20.61
CA GLU A 107 28.05 2.88 19.56
C GLU A 107 27.12 2.33 18.46
N GLY A 108 25.81 2.33 18.71
CA GLY A 108 24.78 1.79 17.81
C GLY A 108 24.06 2.86 16.98
N TRP A 109 22.88 2.49 16.50
CA TRP A 109 21.99 3.30 15.68
C TRP A 109 20.56 3.15 16.15
N LYS A 110 19.76 4.21 15.97
CA LYS A 110 18.30 4.17 16.19
C LYS A 110 17.55 4.95 15.14
N GLY A 111 16.31 4.51 14.86
CA GLY A 111 15.35 5.26 14.07
C GLY A 111 14.76 6.42 14.88
N VAL A 112 14.60 7.57 14.22
CA VAL A 112 13.85 8.73 14.72
C VAL A 112 12.86 9.17 13.67
N PRO A 113 11.65 9.69 14.02
CA PRO A 113 10.66 10.12 13.05
C PRO A 113 11.25 11.11 12.04
N ASP A 114 11.14 10.81 10.74
CA ASP A 114 11.39 11.73 9.63
C ASP A 114 10.07 12.35 9.12
N ASN A 115 10.11 13.20 8.10
CA ASN A 115 8.92 13.83 7.50
C ASN A 115 8.97 13.88 5.96
N LYS A 116 9.91 13.16 5.33
CA LYS A 116 10.16 13.26 3.88
C LYS A 116 9.27 12.34 3.06
N ILE A 117 8.75 12.87 1.96
CA ILE A 117 8.13 12.13 0.87
C ILE A 117 8.98 12.37 -0.40
N TYR A 118 9.60 11.34 -0.92
CA TYR A 118 10.30 11.38 -2.19
C TYR A 118 9.31 11.29 -3.34
N VAL A 119 9.49 12.15 -4.35
CA VAL A 119 8.67 12.20 -5.57
C VAL A 119 9.50 11.63 -6.71
N LEU A 120 9.00 10.56 -7.35
CA LEU A 120 9.69 9.85 -8.42
C LEU A 120 8.99 10.11 -9.75
N ASP A 121 9.79 10.47 -10.77
CA ASP A 121 9.35 10.48 -12.18
C ASP A 121 9.44 9.09 -12.76
N MET A 122 8.30 8.44 -12.93
CA MET A 122 8.18 7.09 -13.47
C MET A 122 8.27 7.04 -15.00
N THR A 123 8.20 8.21 -15.67
CA THR A 123 8.27 8.33 -17.14
C THR A 123 9.68 8.54 -17.65
N ALA A 124 10.61 8.91 -16.78
CA ALA A 124 12.03 8.98 -17.10
C ALA A 124 12.60 7.58 -17.39
N SER A 125 13.64 7.51 -18.20
CA SER A 125 14.30 6.23 -18.53
C SER A 125 15.82 6.34 -18.27
N PRO A 126 16.28 5.78 -17.16
CA PRO A 126 15.57 5.12 -16.07
C PRO A 126 14.73 6.09 -15.21
N PRO A 127 13.73 5.59 -14.43
CA PRO A 127 13.03 6.39 -13.44
C PRO A 127 13.97 7.08 -12.44
N VAL A 128 13.63 8.30 -11.99
CA VAL A 128 14.49 9.13 -11.14
C VAL A 128 13.69 9.85 -10.05
N GLN A 129 14.32 10.18 -8.95
CA GLN A 129 13.78 11.14 -7.98
C GLN A 129 13.86 12.55 -8.55
N ILE A 130 12.76 13.31 -8.47
CA ILE A 130 12.67 14.68 -8.99
C ILE A 130 12.44 15.73 -7.90
N ALA A 131 11.90 15.33 -6.74
CA ALA A 131 11.64 16.25 -5.64
C ALA A 131 11.58 15.52 -4.30
N THR A 132 11.57 16.29 -3.22
CA THR A 132 11.20 15.87 -1.86
C THR A 132 10.18 16.86 -1.32
N VAL A 133 9.09 16.36 -0.74
CA VAL A 133 8.02 17.12 -0.11
C VAL A 133 7.96 16.74 1.37
N GLU A 134 7.62 17.70 2.23
CA GLU A 134 7.46 17.44 3.65
C GLU A 134 6.00 17.07 4.00
N ALA A 135 5.86 16.04 4.82
CA ALA A 135 4.62 15.62 5.47
C ALA A 135 4.71 15.87 6.99
N GLY A 136 3.78 15.33 7.78
CA GLY A 136 3.93 15.24 9.22
C GLY A 136 4.98 14.19 9.63
N LYS A 137 5.22 14.05 10.93
CA LYS A 137 6.27 13.16 11.46
C LYS A 137 5.92 11.68 11.31
N GLN A 138 6.91 10.90 10.92
CA GLN A 138 6.82 9.47 10.67
C GLN A 138 5.74 9.15 9.62
N PRO A 139 5.86 9.70 8.38
CA PRO A 139 4.93 9.39 7.32
C PRO A 139 4.99 7.89 7.02
N SER A 140 3.84 7.26 7.06
CA SER A 140 3.65 5.81 6.93
C SER A 140 2.80 5.48 5.71
N GLY A 141 1.68 4.78 5.89
CA GLY A 141 0.83 4.40 4.77
C GLY A 141 0.22 5.58 4.04
N MET A 142 0.17 5.46 2.71
CA MET A 142 -0.36 6.50 1.85
C MET A 142 -1.25 5.95 0.73
N ALA A 143 -2.12 6.80 0.20
CA ALA A 143 -2.95 6.52 -0.96
C ALA A 143 -3.04 7.73 -1.87
N ILE A 144 -3.05 7.49 -3.20
CA ILE A 144 -3.35 8.50 -4.23
C ILE A 144 -4.78 8.23 -4.71
N ASN A 145 -5.58 9.27 -4.87
CA ASN A 145 -6.95 9.13 -5.38
C ASN A 145 -6.95 8.67 -6.86
N ARG A 146 -8.07 8.09 -7.30
CA ARG A 146 -8.22 7.57 -8.68
C ARG A 146 -8.00 8.63 -9.77
N ALA A 147 -8.25 9.91 -9.46
CA ALA A 147 -7.96 11.03 -10.37
C ALA A 147 -6.46 11.36 -10.48
N GLY A 148 -5.60 10.85 -9.60
CA GLY A 148 -4.17 11.15 -9.56
C GLY A 148 -3.85 12.59 -9.11
N THR A 149 -4.78 13.27 -8.42
CA THR A 149 -4.68 14.70 -8.09
C THR A 149 -4.49 14.97 -6.59
N LEU A 150 -4.70 13.97 -5.76
CA LEU A 150 -4.64 14.07 -4.29
C LEU A 150 -3.96 12.85 -3.72
N ALA A 151 -3.04 13.04 -2.78
CA ALA A 151 -2.54 11.98 -1.92
C ALA A 151 -2.82 12.29 -0.45
N LEU A 152 -3.14 11.25 0.31
CA LEU A 152 -3.23 11.27 1.76
C LEU A 152 -2.10 10.43 2.34
N VAL A 153 -1.46 10.92 3.42
CA VAL A 153 -0.34 10.26 4.09
C VAL A 153 -0.59 10.23 5.59
N ALA A 154 -0.64 9.03 6.18
CA ALA A 154 -0.74 8.87 7.63
C ALA A 154 0.59 9.24 8.29
N ASN A 155 0.57 10.15 9.28
CA ASN A 155 1.75 10.60 10.03
C ASN A 155 1.69 10.00 11.44
N ARG A 156 2.41 8.89 11.63
CA ARG A 156 2.27 8.04 12.82
C ARG A 156 2.66 8.74 14.12
N ALA A 157 3.69 9.61 14.09
CA ALA A 157 4.19 10.29 15.29
C ALA A 157 3.51 11.66 15.56
N ASP A 158 2.62 12.12 14.67
CA ASP A 158 1.88 13.38 14.81
C ASP A 158 0.37 13.18 15.01
N ASP A 159 -0.12 11.95 15.04
CA ASP A 159 -1.56 11.66 15.09
C ASP A 159 -2.34 12.46 14.02
N SER A 160 -1.81 12.51 12.80
CA SER A 160 -2.36 13.34 11.72
C SER A 160 -2.32 12.65 10.36
N VAL A 161 -3.01 13.23 9.39
CA VAL A 161 -2.95 12.86 7.98
C VAL A 161 -2.54 14.09 7.17
N SER A 162 -1.42 14.01 6.43
CA SER A 162 -1.03 15.03 5.46
C SER A 162 -1.84 14.93 4.20
N VAL A 163 -2.18 16.08 3.63
CA VAL A 163 -2.90 16.23 2.36
C VAL A 163 -1.93 16.81 1.34
N LEU A 164 -1.64 16.06 0.27
CA LEU A 164 -0.76 16.47 -0.80
C LEU A 164 -1.58 16.67 -2.09
N SER A 165 -1.43 17.82 -2.74
CA SER A 165 -1.95 18.03 -4.09
C SER A 165 -0.95 17.52 -5.12
N ILE A 166 -1.47 16.93 -6.21
CA ILE A 166 -0.69 16.43 -7.34
C ILE A 166 -1.20 17.12 -8.60
N ASP A 167 -0.29 17.82 -9.30
CA ASP A 167 -0.54 18.45 -10.60
C ASP A 167 0.58 18.05 -11.56
N GLY A 168 0.32 17.00 -12.36
CA GLY A 168 1.34 16.32 -13.11
C GLY A 168 2.46 15.81 -12.17
N LYS A 169 3.70 16.25 -12.37
CA LYS A 169 4.86 15.89 -11.52
C LYS A 169 5.08 16.87 -10.35
N ASN A 170 4.24 17.89 -10.20
CA ASN A 170 4.35 18.87 -9.13
C ASN A 170 3.49 18.41 -7.94
N VAL A 171 4.16 18.04 -6.85
CA VAL A 171 3.52 17.60 -5.60
C VAL A 171 3.76 18.67 -4.53
N LYS A 172 2.70 19.03 -3.79
CA LYS A 172 2.78 20.03 -2.71
C LYS A 172 1.97 19.60 -1.50
N SER A 173 2.48 19.84 -0.31
CA SER A 173 1.71 19.76 0.93
C SER A 173 0.72 20.94 0.97
N VAL A 174 -0.57 20.66 1.10
CA VAL A 174 -1.65 21.66 1.09
C VAL A 174 -2.45 21.69 2.38
N GLY A 175 -2.22 20.74 3.28
CA GLY A 175 -2.90 20.71 4.57
C GLY A 175 -2.54 19.51 5.41
N THR A 176 -3.03 19.53 6.66
CA THR A 176 -2.91 18.45 7.62
C THR A 176 -4.19 18.34 8.42
N VAL A 177 -4.68 17.11 8.65
CA VAL A 177 -5.87 16.82 9.45
C VAL A 177 -5.45 16.06 10.69
N SER A 178 -5.75 16.59 11.88
CA SER A 178 -5.56 15.82 13.13
C SER A 178 -6.57 14.67 13.20
N VAL A 179 -6.06 13.47 13.44
CA VAL A 179 -6.85 12.25 13.65
C VAL A 179 -6.67 11.71 15.06
N ALA A 180 -6.14 12.54 15.96
CA ALA A 180 -5.95 12.19 17.37
C ALA A 180 -7.24 11.62 17.99
N THR A 181 -7.06 10.64 18.86
CA THR A 181 -8.16 10.03 19.60
C THR A 181 -8.81 11.06 20.51
N GLN A 182 -10.14 11.16 20.44
CA GLN A 182 -10.88 12.14 21.24
C GLN A 182 -11.08 11.63 22.69
N PRO A 183 -10.91 12.48 23.71
CA PRO A 183 -11.28 12.14 25.09
C PRO A 183 -12.76 11.78 25.23
N THR A 184 -13.05 10.88 26.15
CA THR A 184 -14.42 10.53 26.56
C THR A 184 -14.57 10.73 28.06
N PRO A 185 -15.80 10.79 28.60
CA PRO A 185 -16.00 10.86 30.05
C PRO A 185 -15.33 9.71 30.83
N ALA A 186 -15.22 8.52 30.19
CA ALA A 186 -14.57 7.36 30.80
C ALA A 186 -13.05 7.34 30.61
N VAL A 187 -12.51 8.05 29.60
CA VAL A 187 -11.09 8.06 29.25
C VAL A 187 -10.67 9.52 28.95
N ALA A 188 -10.25 10.22 30.01
CA ALA A 188 -9.83 11.63 29.90
C ALA A 188 -8.52 11.80 29.12
N THR A 189 -7.63 10.81 29.17
CA THR A 189 -6.36 10.79 28.42
C THR A 189 -6.35 9.55 27.54
N PRO A 190 -6.85 9.63 26.28
CA PRO A 190 -6.88 8.51 25.36
C PRO A 190 -5.45 8.15 24.88
N PRO A 191 -5.23 6.91 24.43
CA PRO A 191 -3.98 6.54 23.79
C PRO A 191 -3.75 7.35 22.52
N PRO A 192 -2.49 7.52 22.07
CA PRO A 192 -2.19 8.12 20.78
C PRO A 192 -2.86 7.32 19.65
N ALA A 193 -3.26 7.99 18.60
CA ALA A 193 -3.91 7.33 17.46
C ALA A 193 -2.93 6.44 16.67
N LEU A 194 -1.67 6.86 16.53
CA LEU A 194 -0.64 6.21 15.74
C LEU A 194 -1.16 5.80 14.35
N PRO A 195 -1.60 6.76 13.50
CA PRO A 195 -2.17 6.42 12.21
C PRO A 195 -1.16 5.67 11.35
N ALA A 196 -1.56 4.50 10.81
CA ALA A 196 -0.68 3.57 10.12
C ALA A 196 -0.89 3.56 8.61
N ALA A 197 -2.14 3.58 8.16
CA ALA A 197 -2.50 3.52 6.75
C ALA A 197 -3.75 4.35 6.45
N VAL A 198 -3.89 4.73 5.17
CA VAL A 198 -5.07 5.39 4.62
C VAL A 198 -5.51 4.70 3.34
N ALA A 199 -6.81 4.69 3.06
CA ALA A 199 -7.38 4.26 1.79
C ALA A 199 -8.44 5.26 1.35
N ILE A 200 -8.37 5.74 0.10
CA ILE A 200 -9.34 6.68 -0.48
C ILE A 200 -10.39 5.88 -1.24
N ALA A 201 -11.66 6.18 -1.00
CA ALA A 201 -12.75 5.53 -1.73
C ALA A 201 -12.66 5.86 -3.24
N PRO A 202 -13.12 4.95 -4.13
CA PRO A 202 -13.02 5.15 -5.58
C PRO A 202 -13.70 6.41 -6.11
N ASP A 203 -14.73 6.90 -5.40
CA ASP A 203 -15.43 8.15 -5.71
C ASP A 203 -14.64 9.42 -5.31
N GLY A 204 -13.54 9.25 -4.57
CA GLY A 204 -12.68 10.34 -4.09
C GLY A 204 -13.30 11.22 -3.00
N LYS A 205 -14.46 10.85 -2.43
CA LYS A 205 -15.19 11.68 -1.46
C LYS A 205 -14.95 11.32 -0.01
N ARG A 206 -14.49 10.10 0.26
CA ARG A 206 -14.23 9.59 1.61
C ARG A 206 -12.92 8.85 1.66
N ALA A 207 -12.34 8.77 2.85
CA ALA A 207 -11.19 7.90 3.10
C ALA A 207 -11.32 7.25 4.48
N LEU A 208 -10.73 6.07 4.61
CA LEU A 208 -10.50 5.40 5.87
C LEU A 208 -9.08 5.68 6.34
N VAL A 209 -8.91 5.96 7.63
CA VAL A 209 -7.59 6.07 8.29
C VAL A 209 -7.51 5.09 9.44
N VAL A 210 -6.53 4.22 9.38
CA VAL A 210 -6.25 3.25 10.45
C VAL A 210 -5.54 3.94 11.59
N LYS A 211 -6.03 3.77 12.83
CA LYS A 211 -5.49 4.32 14.08
C LYS A 211 -5.04 3.16 14.96
N SER A 212 -3.84 2.63 14.69
CA SER A 212 -3.33 1.40 15.33
C SER A 212 -3.30 1.50 16.86
N GLY A 213 -2.79 2.61 17.40
CA GLY A 213 -2.66 2.81 18.85
C GLY A 213 -3.99 2.96 19.58
N ALA A 214 -5.05 3.33 18.85
CA ALA A 214 -6.40 3.50 19.41
C ALA A 214 -7.31 2.30 19.15
N ASN A 215 -6.89 1.30 18.37
CA ASN A 215 -7.73 0.18 17.91
C ASN A 215 -8.98 0.67 17.17
N ARG A 216 -8.81 1.63 16.25
CA ARG A 216 -9.91 2.28 15.52
C ARG A 216 -9.57 2.47 14.05
N VAL A 217 -10.61 2.64 13.26
CA VAL A 217 -10.56 3.18 11.91
C VAL A 217 -11.43 4.43 11.86
N GLY A 218 -10.82 5.56 11.53
CA GLY A 218 -11.51 6.84 11.36
C GLY A 218 -12.01 7.01 9.94
N LEU A 219 -13.10 7.76 9.80
CA LEU A 219 -13.65 8.18 8.52
C LEU A 219 -13.28 9.64 8.24
N LEU A 220 -12.77 9.91 7.04
CA LEU A 220 -12.48 11.25 6.54
C LEU A 220 -13.43 11.58 5.39
N ASP A 221 -13.90 12.84 5.37
CA ASP A 221 -14.60 13.44 4.24
C ASP A 221 -13.63 14.23 3.38
N ILE A 222 -13.78 14.13 2.04
CA ILE A 222 -12.94 14.79 1.04
C ILE A 222 -13.81 15.64 0.12
N ASP A 223 -13.48 16.93 0.03
CA ASP A 223 -14.06 17.88 -0.91
C ASP A 223 -12.92 18.60 -1.65
N GLY A 224 -12.55 18.09 -2.82
CA GLY A 224 -11.38 18.52 -3.56
C GLY A 224 -10.09 18.30 -2.75
N GLN A 225 -9.42 19.40 -2.36
CA GLN A 225 -8.22 19.35 -1.50
C GLN A 225 -8.54 19.57 -0.01
N LYS A 226 -9.79 19.83 0.33
CA LYS A 226 -10.23 19.97 1.71
C LYS A 226 -10.56 18.59 2.28
N VAL A 227 -9.86 18.22 3.32
CA VAL A 227 -10.05 16.94 4.04
C VAL A 227 -10.38 17.25 5.50
N SER A 228 -11.34 16.53 6.06
CA SER A 228 -11.76 16.67 7.46
C SER A 228 -12.22 15.35 8.02
N ASN A 229 -12.22 15.23 9.36
CA ASN A 229 -12.86 14.07 9.99
C ASN A 229 -14.37 14.10 9.73
N ALA A 230 -14.94 12.98 9.31
CA ALA A 230 -16.39 12.80 9.26
C ALA A 230 -16.97 12.92 10.68
N GLN A 231 -18.13 13.54 10.79
CA GLN A 231 -18.79 13.80 12.06
C GLN A 231 -20.10 13.04 12.19
N VAL A 232 -20.31 12.41 13.35
CA VAL A 232 -21.59 11.86 13.76
C VAL A 232 -21.91 12.45 15.13
N ASP A 233 -23.07 13.06 15.28
CA ASP A 233 -23.50 13.75 16.51
C ASP A 233 -22.46 14.78 17.03
N GLY A 234 -21.77 15.47 16.10
CA GLY A 234 -20.75 16.48 16.40
C GLY A 234 -19.43 15.95 16.93
N LYS A 235 -19.18 14.64 16.78
CA LYS A 235 -17.92 13.99 17.17
C LYS A 235 -17.27 13.32 15.96
N ASN A 236 -15.94 13.23 15.96
CA ASN A 236 -15.22 12.47 14.94
C ASN A 236 -15.70 11.02 14.96
N TYR A 237 -15.96 10.48 13.78
CA TYR A 237 -16.51 9.13 13.62
C TYR A 237 -15.37 8.11 13.47
N ASP A 238 -15.28 7.23 14.47
CA ASP A 238 -14.30 6.14 14.52
C ASP A 238 -14.99 4.79 14.75
N MET A 239 -14.59 3.77 14.00
CA MET A 239 -15.10 2.39 14.09
C MET A 239 -14.08 1.49 14.80
N ALA A 240 -14.54 0.49 15.56
CA ALA A 240 -13.70 -0.55 16.13
C ALA A 240 -13.69 -1.76 15.20
N THR A 241 -12.54 -2.09 14.62
CA THR A 241 -12.38 -3.21 13.68
C THR A 241 -11.72 -4.44 14.29
N GLY A 242 -10.87 -4.26 15.29
CA GLY A 242 -10.11 -5.32 15.94
C GLY A 242 -8.96 -4.73 16.73
N LEU A 243 -8.05 -5.59 17.20
CA LEU A 243 -6.87 -5.18 17.93
C LEU A 243 -5.77 -4.76 16.95
N ASN A 244 -5.18 -3.58 17.19
CA ASN A 244 -4.04 -3.04 16.44
C ASN A 244 -4.26 -3.09 14.91
N PRO A 245 -5.30 -2.42 14.36
CA PRO A 245 -5.47 -2.36 12.91
C PRO A 245 -4.24 -1.69 12.29
N LEU A 246 -3.73 -2.25 11.17
CA LEU A 246 -2.46 -1.78 10.58
C LEU A 246 -2.60 -1.33 9.13
N ASN A 247 -3.37 -2.05 8.33
CA ASN A 247 -3.53 -1.78 6.90
C ASN A 247 -5.00 -1.76 6.50
N VAL A 248 -5.35 -0.96 5.50
CA VAL A 248 -6.72 -0.81 5.00
C VAL A 248 -6.73 -0.67 3.49
N GLN A 249 -7.71 -1.31 2.86
CA GLN A 249 -8.06 -1.15 1.45
C GLN A 249 -9.57 -0.98 1.32
N ILE A 250 -10.02 -0.33 0.23
CA ILE A 250 -11.42 -0.23 -0.14
C ILE A 250 -11.62 -1.00 -1.45
N THR A 251 -12.71 -1.75 -1.57
CA THR A 251 -13.02 -2.51 -2.79
C THR A 251 -13.13 -1.59 -4.00
N PRO A 252 -12.83 -2.06 -5.24
CA PRO A 252 -12.89 -1.24 -6.45
C PRO A 252 -14.26 -0.62 -6.74
N ASP A 253 -15.34 -1.23 -6.25
CA ASP A 253 -16.72 -0.72 -6.32
C ASP A 253 -17.06 0.26 -5.18
N GLY A 254 -16.16 0.43 -4.20
CA GLY A 254 -16.32 1.34 -3.08
C GLY A 254 -17.26 0.87 -1.96
N LYS A 255 -17.74 -0.37 -2.01
CA LYS A 255 -18.78 -0.87 -1.09
C LYS A 255 -18.25 -1.38 0.24
N LEU A 256 -17.05 -1.97 0.24
CA LEU A 256 -16.44 -2.51 1.46
C LEU A 256 -15.08 -1.89 1.74
N GLY A 257 -14.81 -1.66 3.02
CA GLY A 257 -13.48 -1.45 3.58
C GLY A 257 -12.97 -2.75 4.20
N ILE A 258 -11.73 -3.13 3.89
CA ILE A 258 -11.07 -4.33 4.40
C ILE A 258 -9.87 -3.89 5.23
N VAL A 259 -9.75 -4.38 6.48
CA VAL A 259 -8.76 -3.91 7.46
C VAL A 259 -8.03 -5.09 8.07
N ASN A 260 -6.71 -5.16 7.92
CA ASN A 260 -5.88 -6.10 8.67
C ASN A 260 -5.73 -5.63 10.12
N ASN A 261 -6.10 -6.49 11.08
CA ASN A 261 -5.90 -6.27 12.51
C ASN A 261 -4.76 -7.19 12.96
N ILE A 262 -3.57 -6.65 13.17
CA ILE A 262 -2.35 -7.43 13.42
C ILE A 262 -2.30 -8.03 14.85
N GLY A 263 -3.28 -7.70 15.69
CA GLY A 263 -3.36 -8.24 17.04
C GLY A 263 -2.17 -7.89 17.92
N GLY A 264 -1.58 -8.90 18.54
CA GLY A 264 -0.34 -8.79 19.30
C GLY A 264 0.92 -8.77 18.43
N GLY A 265 0.79 -8.91 17.13
CA GLY A 265 1.87 -9.14 16.19
C GLY A 265 2.11 -10.64 16.05
N GLN A 266 3.34 -11.07 15.91
CA GLN A 266 3.72 -12.48 15.76
C GLN A 266 3.82 -13.16 17.15
N ASP A 267 2.69 -13.44 17.79
CA ASP A 267 2.61 -13.97 19.17
C ASP A 267 2.00 -15.38 19.27
N GLY A 268 1.67 -15.97 18.12
CA GLY A 268 1.09 -17.31 18.01
C GLY A 268 -0.42 -17.36 18.20
N GLN A 269 -1.09 -16.21 18.30
CA GLN A 269 -2.53 -16.14 18.33
C GLN A 269 -3.09 -15.83 16.94
N VAL A 270 -4.33 -16.24 16.71
CA VAL A 270 -4.98 -15.95 15.44
C VAL A 270 -5.63 -14.57 15.47
N ASP A 271 -5.39 -13.80 14.42
CA ASP A 271 -5.90 -12.46 14.21
C ASP A 271 -6.90 -12.40 13.06
N THR A 272 -7.42 -11.21 12.79
CA THR A 272 -8.58 -11.04 11.91
C THR A 272 -8.37 -9.98 10.84
N VAL A 273 -9.22 -10.09 9.82
CA VAL A 273 -9.52 -9.02 8.88
C VAL A 273 -10.90 -8.49 9.20
N GLY A 274 -11.02 -7.18 9.49
CA GLY A 274 -12.29 -6.50 9.69
C GLY A 274 -12.91 -6.11 8.36
N VAL A 275 -14.24 -6.23 8.26
CA VAL A 275 -15.04 -5.86 7.09
C VAL A 275 -15.95 -4.68 7.46
N ILE A 276 -15.86 -3.59 6.68
CA ILE A 276 -16.62 -2.37 6.88
C ILE A 276 -17.60 -2.22 5.70
N ASP A 277 -18.89 -2.11 5.98
CA ASP A 277 -19.92 -1.69 5.03
C ASP A 277 -19.79 -0.17 4.82
N MET A 278 -19.31 0.24 3.63
CA MET A 278 -19.12 1.63 3.25
C MET A 278 -20.37 2.28 2.69
N GLU A 279 -21.41 1.49 2.34
CA GLU A 279 -22.71 1.98 1.86
C GLU A 279 -23.64 2.35 3.01
N ALA A 280 -23.44 1.81 4.21
CA ALA A 280 -24.14 2.23 5.41
C ALA A 280 -23.88 3.71 5.72
N ASN A 281 -24.83 4.37 6.36
CA ASN A 281 -24.73 5.77 6.77
C ASN A 281 -25.02 5.93 8.28
N PRO A 282 -24.01 6.09 9.15
CA PRO A 282 -22.58 6.08 8.82
C PRO A 282 -22.07 4.66 8.47
N PRO A 283 -20.90 4.52 7.79
CA PRO A 283 -20.24 3.24 7.56
C PRO A 283 -20.03 2.47 8.87
N ARG A 284 -20.11 1.13 8.82
CA ARG A 284 -20.00 0.31 10.04
C ARG A 284 -19.27 -1.01 9.79
N VAL A 285 -18.66 -1.53 10.83
CA VAL A 285 -18.08 -2.89 10.80
C VAL A 285 -19.21 -3.91 10.80
N ILE A 286 -19.15 -4.86 9.86
CA ILE A 286 -20.19 -5.90 9.68
C ILE A 286 -19.65 -7.30 9.95
N ASP A 287 -18.34 -7.53 9.85
CA ASP A 287 -17.75 -8.86 10.05
C ASP A 287 -16.28 -8.79 10.50
N GLN A 288 -15.78 -9.95 11.02
CA GLN A 288 -14.41 -10.22 11.40
C GLN A 288 -14.01 -11.62 10.87
N VAL A 289 -13.13 -11.65 9.87
CA VAL A 289 -12.66 -12.91 9.26
C VAL A 289 -11.36 -13.34 9.89
N VAL A 290 -11.32 -14.53 10.50
CA VAL A 290 -10.09 -15.11 11.05
C VAL A 290 -9.14 -15.48 9.91
N VAL A 291 -7.88 -15.01 9.96
CA VAL A 291 -6.90 -15.22 8.88
C VAL A 291 -5.61 -15.89 9.33
N GLY A 292 -5.13 -15.61 10.55
CA GLY A 292 -3.89 -16.19 11.11
C GLY A 292 -3.11 -15.19 11.94
N ASP A 293 -1.91 -15.56 12.38
CA ASP A 293 -1.04 -14.79 13.29
C ASP A 293 -0.32 -13.66 12.54
N GLY A 294 -0.63 -12.41 12.89
CA GLY A 294 0.02 -11.21 12.37
C GLY A 294 -0.32 -10.88 10.90
N PRO A 295 -1.59 -10.57 10.53
CA PRO A 295 -1.93 -10.07 9.20
C PRO A 295 -1.41 -8.65 9.00
N GLU A 296 -0.49 -8.43 8.05
CA GLU A 296 0.17 -7.14 7.84
C GLU A 296 -0.05 -6.58 6.44
N GLY A 297 0.54 -7.17 5.40
CA GLY A 297 0.31 -6.76 4.02
C GLY A 297 -1.13 -7.03 3.57
N LEU A 298 -1.72 -6.11 2.82
CA LEU A 298 -3.09 -6.23 2.30
C LEU A 298 -3.15 -5.72 0.87
N ALA A 299 -3.66 -6.54 -0.04
CA ALA A 299 -3.92 -6.16 -1.43
C ALA A 299 -5.35 -6.50 -1.84
N MET A 300 -5.94 -5.61 -2.63
CA MET A 300 -7.24 -5.79 -3.25
C MET A 300 -7.05 -6.14 -4.72
N SER A 301 -7.74 -7.16 -5.22
CA SER A 301 -7.76 -7.43 -6.66
C SER A 301 -8.42 -6.28 -7.42
N PRO A 302 -7.76 -5.70 -8.43
CA PRO A 302 -8.36 -4.64 -9.25
C PRO A 302 -9.62 -5.08 -9.99
N ALA A 303 -9.74 -6.38 -10.27
CA ALA A 303 -10.94 -6.97 -10.88
C ALA A 303 -12.11 -7.14 -9.88
N GLY A 304 -11.87 -6.88 -8.59
CA GLY A 304 -12.83 -7.18 -7.53
C GLY A 304 -12.89 -8.67 -7.19
N GLY A 305 -13.81 -9.05 -6.30
CA GLY A 305 -14.07 -10.46 -5.94
C GLY A 305 -13.04 -11.11 -5.02
N TYR A 306 -11.82 -10.56 -4.89
CA TYR A 306 -10.76 -11.09 -4.04
C TYR A 306 -9.97 -10.01 -3.33
N ALA A 307 -9.52 -10.35 -2.11
CA ALA A 307 -8.44 -9.67 -1.41
C ALA A 307 -7.41 -10.69 -0.94
N ALA A 308 -6.19 -10.25 -0.69
CA ALA A 308 -5.11 -11.07 -0.18
C ALA A 308 -4.54 -10.42 1.08
N SER A 309 -4.59 -11.12 2.20
CA SER A 309 -3.97 -10.73 3.47
C SER A 309 -2.69 -11.54 3.67
N LEU A 310 -1.59 -10.85 3.90
CA LEU A 310 -0.29 -11.46 4.12
C LEU A 310 -0.09 -11.71 5.61
N ILE A 311 0.17 -12.96 5.97
CA ILE A 311 0.25 -13.41 7.35
C ILE A 311 1.72 -13.69 7.69
N LEU A 312 2.24 -12.96 8.67
CA LEU A 312 3.63 -13.07 9.11
C LEU A 312 3.97 -14.44 9.70
N ASN A 313 3.04 -15.01 10.46
CA ASN A 313 3.13 -16.41 10.94
C ASN A 313 4.39 -16.69 11.77
N GLY A 314 4.83 -15.74 12.58
CA GLY A 314 6.00 -15.91 13.45
C GLY A 314 7.35 -16.00 12.73
N THR A 315 7.48 -15.50 11.49
CA THR A 315 8.70 -15.62 10.67
C THR A 315 9.76 -14.56 10.92
N GLY A 316 9.41 -13.42 11.55
CA GLY A 316 10.34 -12.33 11.84
C GLY A 316 10.07 -11.76 13.23
N GLY A 317 11.09 -11.22 13.90
CA GLY A 317 10.92 -10.66 15.25
C GLY A 317 10.49 -11.66 16.32
N THR A 318 10.45 -12.96 15.99
CA THR A 318 10.04 -14.05 16.89
C THR A 318 11.26 -14.83 17.33
N PRO A 319 11.42 -15.12 18.66
CA PRO A 319 12.53 -15.92 19.13
C PRO A 319 12.60 -17.29 18.45
N LYS A 320 13.79 -17.75 18.08
CA LYS A 320 13.97 -19.07 17.43
C LYS A 320 13.45 -20.25 18.26
N THR A 321 13.33 -20.06 19.58
CA THR A 321 12.84 -21.08 20.52
C THR A 321 11.33 -21.00 20.76
N ALA A 322 10.62 -20.02 20.21
CA ALA A 322 9.18 -19.89 20.38
C ALA A 322 8.45 -21.03 19.67
N PHE A 323 7.45 -21.62 20.33
CA PHE A 323 6.67 -22.74 19.76
C PHE A 323 5.85 -22.34 18.52
N TYR A 324 5.57 -21.04 18.36
CA TYR A 324 4.85 -20.46 17.25
C TYR A 324 5.78 -19.88 16.16
N ARG A 325 7.08 -20.14 16.24
CA ARG A 325 8.03 -19.79 15.20
C ARG A 325 7.86 -20.67 13.98
N HIS A 326 7.72 -20.05 12.81
CA HIS A 326 7.72 -20.70 11.51
C HIS A 326 8.81 -20.10 10.62
N GLU A 327 9.14 -20.78 9.53
CA GLU A 327 10.11 -20.29 8.53
C GLU A 327 9.42 -19.59 7.34
N LYS A 328 8.11 -19.83 7.20
CA LYS A 328 7.32 -19.31 6.08
C LYS A 328 6.14 -18.48 6.57
N SER A 329 6.01 -17.32 5.96
CA SER A 329 4.77 -16.56 5.92
C SER A 329 3.78 -17.21 4.95
N TYR A 330 2.54 -16.75 4.90
CA TYR A 330 1.59 -17.19 3.89
C TYR A 330 0.61 -16.08 3.50
N VAL A 331 0.04 -16.21 2.30
CA VAL A 331 -1.08 -15.39 1.84
C VAL A 331 -2.38 -16.09 2.22
N ALA A 332 -3.25 -15.42 2.97
CA ALA A 332 -4.65 -15.80 3.14
C ALA A 332 -5.46 -15.17 2.01
N LEU A 333 -6.03 -15.99 1.11
CA LEU A 333 -6.88 -15.53 0.03
C LEU A 333 -8.32 -15.35 0.56
N LEU A 334 -8.86 -14.15 0.40
CA LEU A 334 -10.20 -13.78 0.80
C LEU A 334 -11.07 -13.62 -0.45
N LYS A 335 -12.20 -14.33 -0.49
CA LYS A 335 -13.24 -14.15 -1.51
C LYS A 335 -14.28 -13.15 -1.02
N ILE A 336 -14.65 -12.23 -1.89
CA ILE A 336 -15.64 -11.19 -1.65
C ILE A 336 -16.84 -11.46 -2.56
N ASP A 337 -18.02 -11.65 -1.96
CA ASP A 337 -19.29 -11.88 -2.66
C ASP A 337 -20.37 -11.03 -1.99
N GLY A 338 -20.67 -9.86 -2.60
CA GLY A 338 -21.47 -8.82 -1.96
C GLY A 338 -20.83 -8.35 -0.65
N GLU A 339 -21.57 -8.42 0.46
CA GLU A 339 -21.07 -8.08 1.81
C GLU A 339 -20.32 -9.24 2.48
N SER A 340 -20.37 -10.45 1.90
CA SER A 340 -19.72 -11.63 2.48
C SER A 340 -18.23 -11.66 2.12
N VAL A 341 -17.39 -11.73 3.13
CA VAL A 341 -15.95 -11.91 2.98
C VAL A 341 -15.53 -13.17 3.72
N ARG A 342 -14.83 -14.08 3.04
CA ARG A 342 -14.40 -15.33 3.67
C ARG A 342 -13.04 -15.80 3.17
N LYS A 343 -12.22 -16.37 4.05
CA LYS A 343 -10.98 -17.05 3.67
C LYS A 343 -11.32 -18.30 2.86
N VAL A 344 -10.78 -18.40 1.64
CA VAL A 344 -11.02 -19.54 0.73
C VAL A 344 -9.79 -20.39 0.53
N GLY A 345 -8.61 -19.88 0.87
CA GLY A 345 -7.35 -20.63 0.74
C GLY A 345 -6.20 -19.95 1.44
N GLN A 346 -5.06 -20.64 1.47
CA GLN A 346 -3.78 -20.06 1.86
C GLN A 346 -2.64 -20.68 1.04
N THR A 347 -1.58 -19.90 0.84
CA THR A 347 -0.40 -20.31 0.05
C THR A 347 0.86 -19.80 0.74
N ASP A 348 1.79 -20.71 1.04
CA ASP A 348 3.07 -20.38 1.67
C ASP A 348 3.92 -19.51 0.73
N VAL A 349 4.63 -18.54 1.34
CA VAL A 349 5.58 -17.65 0.70
C VAL A 349 6.87 -17.58 1.52
N GLY A 350 7.81 -16.71 1.19
CA GLY A 350 9.06 -16.55 1.94
C GLY A 350 8.87 -16.03 3.36
N GLY A 351 9.97 -15.94 4.11
CA GLY A 351 9.97 -15.50 5.50
C GLY A 351 9.86 -13.99 5.64
N LEU A 352 9.15 -13.54 6.68
CA LEU A 352 8.88 -12.13 6.99
C LEU A 352 8.44 -11.40 5.71
N ALA A 353 7.37 -11.91 5.12
CA ALA A 353 6.81 -11.31 3.93
C ALA A 353 6.05 -10.02 4.30
N GLU A 354 6.35 -8.90 3.63
CA GLU A 354 5.90 -7.57 3.99
C GLU A 354 4.99 -6.97 2.92
N GLY A 355 5.52 -6.76 1.74
CA GLY A 355 4.80 -6.12 0.65
C GLY A 355 3.98 -7.10 -0.18
N ILE A 356 2.79 -6.66 -0.62
CA ILE A 356 1.90 -7.47 -1.45
C ILE A 356 1.16 -6.59 -2.46
N ALA A 357 1.05 -7.04 -3.72
CA ALA A 357 0.32 -6.33 -4.75
C ALA A 357 -0.20 -7.28 -5.84
N PHE A 358 -1.42 -7.05 -6.32
CA PHE A 358 -1.93 -7.71 -7.52
C PHE A 358 -1.35 -7.06 -8.79
N SER A 359 -1.26 -7.86 -9.86
CA SER A 359 -1.11 -7.34 -11.22
C SER A 359 -2.35 -6.52 -11.62
N PRO A 360 -2.25 -5.56 -12.54
CA PRO A 360 -3.39 -4.71 -12.94
C PRO A 360 -4.58 -5.48 -13.52
N ASP A 361 -4.35 -6.67 -14.07
CA ASP A 361 -5.40 -7.57 -14.56
C ASP A 361 -6.00 -8.48 -13.47
N GLY A 362 -5.42 -8.47 -12.26
CA GLY A 362 -5.85 -9.28 -11.12
C GLY A 362 -5.48 -10.77 -11.18
N HIS A 363 -4.75 -11.22 -12.23
CA HIS A 363 -4.42 -12.64 -12.41
C HIS A 363 -3.17 -13.09 -11.65
N TYR A 364 -2.29 -12.17 -11.29
CA TYR A 364 -1.09 -12.47 -10.54
C TYR A 364 -1.05 -11.67 -9.25
N LEU A 365 -0.40 -12.25 -8.26
CA LEU A 365 -0.12 -11.63 -6.97
C LEU A 365 1.38 -11.72 -6.71
N TYR A 366 1.98 -10.61 -6.36
CA TYR A 366 3.39 -10.48 -6.01
C TYR A 366 3.51 -10.32 -4.50
N VAL A 367 4.44 -11.06 -3.90
CA VAL A 367 4.71 -11.02 -2.46
C VAL A 367 6.18 -10.80 -2.21
N ALA A 368 6.52 -9.73 -1.53
CA ALA A 368 7.88 -9.34 -1.21
C ALA A 368 8.33 -10.00 0.11
N ASN A 369 9.35 -10.85 0.05
CA ASN A 369 9.88 -11.64 1.14
C ASN A 369 11.15 -10.99 1.69
N PHE A 370 11.06 -10.38 2.87
CA PHE A 370 12.19 -9.64 3.46
C PHE A 370 13.40 -10.55 3.71
N VAL A 371 13.20 -11.70 4.34
CA VAL A 371 14.29 -12.62 4.70
C VAL A 371 14.97 -13.20 3.46
N ASP A 372 14.19 -13.52 2.43
CA ASP A 372 14.68 -14.20 1.23
C ASP A 372 15.23 -13.23 0.18
N SER A 373 15.02 -11.91 0.34
CA SER A 373 15.43 -10.88 -0.63
C SER A 373 14.87 -11.14 -2.02
N ASP A 374 13.59 -11.51 -2.11
CA ASP A 374 12.95 -11.82 -3.38
C ASP A 374 11.46 -11.42 -3.39
N ILE A 375 10.84 -11.59 -4.56
CA ILE A 375 9.40 -11.47 -4.76
C ILE A 375 8.88 -12.81 -5.24
N ASP A 376 7.96 -13.41 -4.50
CA ASP A 376 7.18 -14.56 -4.97
C ASP A 376 6.11 -14.12 -5.96
N ILE A 377 5.96 -14.87 -7.05
CA ILE A 377 4.95 -14.66 -8.09
C ILE A 377 3.93 -15.77 -7.98
N LEU A 378 2.69 -15.39 -7.63
CA LEU A 378 1.57 -16.32 -7.48
C LEU A 378 0.55 -16.05 -8.58
N ARG A 379 -0.01 -17.12 -9.17
CA ARG A 379 -1.12 -17.02 -10.13
C ARG A 379 -2.42 -17.32 -9.41
N LEU A 380 -3.41 -16.46 -9.60
CA LEU A 380 -4.78 -16.66 -9.13
C LEU A 380 -5.59 -17.41 -10.19
N ASP A 381 -6.16 -18.54 -9.81
CA ASP A 381 -7.04 -19.35 -10.64
C ASP A 381 -8.25 -19.80 -9.80
N GLY A 382 -9.39 -19.14 -10.00
CA GLY A 382 -10.54 -19.27 -9.12
C GLY A 382 -10.16 -18.99 -7.66
N ASP A 383 -10.52 -19.87 -6.75
CA ASP A 383 -10.26 -19.73 -5.30
C ASP A 383 -8.84 -20.24 -4.90
N THR A 384 -7.89 -20.33 -5.85
CA THR A 384 -6.56 -20.92 -5.60
C THR A 384 -5.44 -19.97 -6.03
N LEU A 385 -4.46 -19.76 -5.15
CA LEU A 385 -3.19 -19.13 -5.46
C LEU A 385 -2.11 -20.20 -5.61
N THR A 386 -1.38 -20.19 -6.74
CA THR A 386 -0.29 -21.11 -7.02
C THR A 386 1.00 -20.33 -7.28
N LYS A 387 2.07 -20.64 -6.54
CA LYS A 387 3.40 -20.06 -6.80
C LYS A 387 3.91 -20.57 -8.15
N VAL A 388 4.21 -19.63 -9.05
CA VAL A 388 4.67 -19.90 -10.43
C VAL A 388 6.09 -19.44 -10.68
N GLY A 389 6.67 -18.66 -9.77
CA GLY A 389 8.04 -18.18 -9.88
C GLY A 389 8.48 -17.37 -8.67
N SER A 390 9.72 -16.93 -8.71
CA SER A 390 10.34 -16.01 -7.76
C SER A 390 11.27 -15.08 -8.51
N PHE A 391 11.43 -13.85 -8.05
CA PHE A 391 12.24 -12.82 -8.67
C PHE A 391 13.18 -12.21 -7.60
N PRO A 392 14.51 -12.38 -7.72
CA PRO A 392 15.46 -11.89 -6.74
C PRO A 392 15.56 -10.36 -6.77
N LEU A 393 15.71 -9.77 -5.60
CA LEU A 393 15.93 -8.34 -5.40
C LEU A 393 17.36 -8.06 -4.90
N PRO A 394 17.90 -6.85 -5.16
CA PRO A 394 19.22 -6.47 -4.67
C PRO A 394 19.26 -6.14 -3.17
N GLY A 395 18.14 -6.23 -2.47
CA GLY A 395 18.02 -5.91 -1.05
C GLY A 395 16.78 -6.53 -0.41
N HIS A 396 16.58 -6.28 0.89
CA HIS A 396 15.50 -6.85 1.70
C HIS A 396 14.21 -6.01 1.57
N PRO A 397 13.18 -6.46 0.81
CA PRO A 397 11.98 -5.67 0.57
C PRO A 397 11.13 -5.56 1.82
N ALA A 398 11.05 -4.36 2.36
CA ALA A 398 10.29 -3.99 3.56
C ALA A 398 8.90 -3.43 3.23
N SER A 399 8.65 -3.10 1.98
CA SER A 399 7.35 -2.59 1.50
C SER A 399 7.22 -2.79 0.00
N MET A 400 5.99 -2.90 -0.50
CA MET A 400 5.72 -2.98 -1.93
C MET A 400 4.34 -2.40 -2.26
N ARG A 401 4.27 -1.73 -3.41
CA ARG A 401 3.01 -1.31 -4.04
C ARG A 401 3.04 -1.55 -5.54
N GLY A 402 1.87 -1.94 -6.06
CA GLY A 402 1.58 -1.94 -7.48
C GLY A 402 0.70 -0.75 -7.85
N ASN A 403 0.45 -0.61 -9.15
CA ASN A 403 -0.57 0.31 -9.61
C ASN A 403 -1.96 -0.24 -9.20
N THR A 404 -2.67 0.56 -8.41
CA THR A 404 -4.08 0.29 -8.08
C THR A 404 -4.92 1.22 -8.95
N PRO A 405 -5.71 0.70 -9.90
CA PRO A 405 -6.54 1.50 -10.82
C PRO A 405 -7.67 2.24 -10.13
#